data_850e44129b1f7d0fe5a8ece86cdd5e2e
#
_entry.id   850e44129b1f7d0fe5a8ece86cdd5e2e
#
_cell.length_a   1.000
_cell.length_b   1.000
_cell.length_c   1.000
_cell.angle_alpha   90.00
_cell.angle_beta   90.00
_cell.angle_gamma   90.00
#
_symmetry.space_group_name_H-M   'P 1'
#
loop_
_entity.id
_entity.type
_entity.pdbx_description
1 polymer ?
#
loop_
_entity_poly.entity_id
_entity_poly.type
_entity_poly.pdbx_seq_one_letter_code
_entity_poly.pdbx_strand_id
1 'polypeptide(L)'
;MSLLMMCGELQEKSRTKPHPEEQTETGVSLRRLIASAFTGLHRKILEQGGEYVLKGGRGSGKSSFVSVELWLTLLRHPNMHAVVLRRVGNTLRSSVFTQLQWAAGALGIEQMCRFTLSPMEAVYEPTGQKILFFGMDDP
;
A
#
# COMPACT_ATOMS: atom_id res chain seq x y z
N MET A 1 -5.58 -3.62 -15.54
CA MET A 1 -5.11 -2.57 -14.66
C MET A 1 -3.77 -3.01 -14.10
N SER A 2 -2.69 -2.43 -14.59
CA SER A 2 -1.35 -2.72 -14.07
C SER A 2 -1.02 -1.67 -13.02
N LEU A 3 -0.76 -2.09 -11.79
CA LEU A 3 -0.22 -1.27 -10.73
C LEU A 3 1.22 -1.71 -10.54
N LEU A 4 2.16 -0.84 -10.85
CA LEU A 4 3.59 -1.08 -10.65
C LEU A 4 3.97 -0.54 -9.27
N MET A 5 4.44 -1.41 -8.41
CA MET A 5 4.94 -1.08 -7.08
C MET A 5 6.47 -1.21 -7.13
N MET A 6 7.18 -0.08 -7.18
CA MET A 6 8.65 -0.08 -7.10
C MET A 6 9.07 0.17 -5.66
N CYS A 7 9.64 -0.84 -5.03
CA CYS A 7 10.37 -0.73 -3.77
C CYS A 7 11.86 -0.66 -4.07
N GLY A 8 12.46 0.50 -3.83
CA GLY A 8 13.92 0.64 -3.87
C GLY A 8 14.51 0.26 -2.52
N GLU A 9 15.33 -0.78 -2.50
CA GLU A 9 16.12 -1.18 -1.34
C GLU A 9 17.39 -0.35 -1.21
N LEU A 10 17.62 0.18 -0.01
CA LEU A 10 18.96 0.40 0.51
C LEU A 10 19.24 -0.69 1.54
N GLN A 11 20.26 -1.49 1.20
CA GLN A 11 20.65 -2.72 1.87
C GLN A 11 21.27 -2.42 3.24
N GLU A 12 20.70 -2.96 4.31
CA GLU A 12 21.49 -3.31 5.49
C GLU A 12 21.04 -4.66 6.04
N LYS A 13 21.97 -5.60 6.03
CA LYS A 13 21.80 -6.95 6.54
C LYS A 13 21.67 -6.94 8.05
N SER A 14 20.51 -7.35 8.57
CA SER A 14 20.45 -7.94 9.91
C SER A 14 19.52 -9.14 9.88
N ARG A 15 20.14 -10.31 10.14
CA ARG A 15 19.44 -11.57 10.36
C ARG A 15 18.69 -11.48 11.69
N THR A 16 17.36 -11.57 11.66
CA THR A 16 16.57 -11.96 12.83
C THR A 16 15.51 -12.99 12.44
N LYS A 17 15.37 -13.98 13.32
CA LYS A 17 14.53 -15.18 13.23
C LYS A 17 13.05 -14.85 13.07
N PRO A 18 12.21 -15.75 12.49
CA PRO A 18 10.79 -15.52 12.34
C PRO A 18 10.11 -15.46 13.71
N HIS A 19 9.45 -14.34 13.97
CA HIS A 19 8.55 -14.18 15.12
C HIS A 19 7.12 -14.54 14.75
N PRO A 20 6.35 -15.11 15.68
CA PRO A 20 4.98 -15.53 15.46
C PRO A 20 4.04 -14.32 15.38
N GLU A 21 3.05 -14.44 14.51
CA GLU A 21 1.81 -13.66 14.40
C GLU A 21 1.90 -12.17 14.79
N GLU A 22 2.27 -11.33 13.83
CA GLU A 22 2.23 -9.87 13.98
C GLU A 22 0.78 -9.39 14.06
N GLN A 23 0.32 -9.21 15.29
CA GLN A 23 -0.79 -8.31 15.58
C GLN A 23 -0.27 -6.89 15.34
N THR A 24 -0.81 -6.19 14.35
CA THR A 24 -0.59 -4.75 14.27
C THR A 24 -1.07 -4.11 15.58
N GLU A 25 -0.31 -3.19 16.15
CA GLU A 25 -0.61 -2.49 17.41
C GLU A 25 -2.00 -1.81 17.46
N THR A 26 -2.71 -1.76 16.36
CA THR A 26 -4.05 -1.21 16.20
C THR A 26 -5.19 -2.21 16.44
N GLY A 27 -4.89 -3.48 16.78
CA GLY A 27 -5.93 -4.49 17.06
C GLY A 27 -6.81 -4.89 15.86
N VAL A 28 -6.48 -4.43 14.65
CA VAL A 28 -7.23 -4.77 13.44
C VAL A 28 -6.79 -6.13 12.90
N SER A 29 -7.75 -7.03 12.73
CA SER A 29 -7.46 -8.36 12.17
C SER A 29 -7.24 -8.27 10.66
N LEU A 30 -5.99 -8.42 10.21
CA LEU A 30 -5.61 -8.46 8.80
C LEU A 30 -6.34 -9.55 8.01
N ARG A 31 -6.73 -10.65 8.66
CA ARG A 31 -7.52 -11.75 8.05
C ARG A 31 -8.88 -11.28 7.52
N ARG A 32 -9.43 -10.19 8.07
CA ARG A 32 -10.69 -9.61 7.61
C ARG A 32 -10.50 -8.62 6.45
N LEU A 33 -9.33 -8.01 6.36
CA LEU A 33 -9.01 -7.00 5.34
C LEU A 33 -8.45 -7.63 4.07
N ILE A 34 -7.67 -8.70 4.21
CA ILE A 34 -7.05 -9.40 3.09
C ILE A 34 -7.91 -10.62 2.75
N ALA A 35 -8.52 -10.60 1.57
CA ALA A 35 -9.27 -11.76 1.08
C ALA A 35 -8.36 -13.01 1.04
N SER A 36 -8.94 -14.16 1.34
CA SER A 36 -8.20 -15.44 1.42
C SER A 36 -7.37 -15.73 0.18
N ALA A 37 -7.84 -15.33 -1.00
CA ALA A 37 -7.12 -15.48 -2.27
C ALA A 37 -5.76 -14.74 -2.31
N PHE A 38 -5.58 -13.70 -1.49
CA PHE A 38 -4.35 -12.90 -1.48
C PHE A 38 -3.42 -13.20 -0.28
N THR A 39 -3.82 -14.07 0.63
CA THR A 39 -3.01 -14.39 1.82
C THR A 39 -1.62 -14.93 1.47
N GLY A 40 -1.55 -15.79 0.45
CA GLY A 40 -0.27 -16.33 -0.03
C GLY A 40 0.63 -15.26 -0.67
N LEU A 41 0.04 -14.31 -1.39
CA LEU A 41 0.76 -13.18 -2.00
C LEU A 41 1.24 -12.20 -0.92
N HIS A 42 0.41 -11.87 0.06
CA HIS A 42 0.79 -11.06 1.21
C HIS A 42 2.05 -11.63 1.89
N ARG A 43 2.06 -12.93 2.18
CA ARG A 43 3.22 -13.60 2.77
C ARG A 43 4.47 -13.49 1.91
N LYS A 44 4.36 -13.68 0.58
CA LYS A 44 5.49 -13.54 -0.34
C LYS A 44 6.06 -12.10 -0.35
N ILE A 45 5.20 -11.09 -0.35
CA ILE A 45 5.62 -9.69 -0.29
C ILE A 45 6.40 -9.42 0.99
N LEU A 46 5.93 -9.97 2.12
CA LEU A 46 6.61 -9.85 3.40
C LEU A 46 8.01 -10.47 3.43
N GLU A 47 8.15 -11.66 2.85
CA GLU A 47 9.36 -12.48 2.95
C GLU A 47 10.41 -12.11 1.91
N GLN A 48 10.00 -11.72 0.72
CA GLN A 48 10.87 -11.63 -0.45
C GLN A 48 10.91 -10.25 -1.11
N GLY A 49 9.92 -9.38 -0.85
CA GLY A 49 9.75 -8.18 -1.66
C GLY A 49 9.57 -8.52 -3.13
N GLY A 50 9.86 -7.59 -4.02
CA GLY A 50 9.91 -7.85 -5.46
C GLY A 50 8.77 -7.21 -6.25
N GLU A 51 8.63 -7.63 -7.51
CA GLU A 51 7.64 -7.14 -8.46
C GLU A 51 6.52 -8.16 -8.62
N TYR A 52 5.27 -7.67 -8.53
CA TYR A 52 4.08 -8.53 -8.62
C TYR A 52 3.07 -7.97 -9.60
N VAL A 53 2.50 -8.83 -10.43
CA VAL A 53 1.43 -8.51 -11.38
C VAL A 53 0.15 -9.21 -10.96
N LEU A 54 -0.88 -8.44 -10.61
CA LEU A 54 -2.19 -8.96 -10.25
C LEU A 54 -3.14 -8.88 -11.45
N LYS A 55 -3.61 -10.04 -11.90
CA LYS A 55 -4.60 -10.17 -12.97
C LYS A 55 -5.93 -10.66 -12.41
N GLY A 56 -7.03 -10.20 -12.97
CA GLY A 56 -8.38 -10.64 -12.60
C GLY A 56 -9.44 -9.63 -13.00
N GLY A 57 -10.70 -10.04 -12.96
CA GLY A 57 -11.86 -9.22 -13.31
C GLY A 57 -12.13 -8.10 -12.31
N ARG A 58 -13.13 -7.28 -12.64
CA ARG A 58 -13.68 -6.28 -11.71
C ARG A 58 -14.28 -6.98 -10.49
N GLY A 59 -14.17 -6.35 -9.32
CA GLY A 59 -14.72 -6.91 -8.08
C GLY A 59 -13.92 -8.07 -7.47
N SER A 60 -12.75 -8.42 -8.02
CA SER A 60 -11.89 -9.49 -7.48
C SER A 60 -11.10 -9.09 -6.21
N GLY A 61 -11.28 -7.86 -5.70
CA GLY A 61 -10.60 -7.39 -4.50
C GLY A 61 -9.14 -6.95 -4.67
N LYS A 62 -8.61 -6.92 -5.91
CA LYS A 62 -7.22 -6.54 -6.18
C LYS A 62 -6.88 -5.14 -5.66
N SER A 63 -7.71 -4.16 -5.97
CA SER A 63 -7.46 -2.77 -5.57
C SER A 63 -7.49 -2.60 -4.05
N SER A 64 -8.41 -3.27 -3.37
CA SER A 64 -8.48 -3.29 -1.91
C SER A 64 -7.24 -3.92 -1.30
N PHE A 65 -6.83 -5.08 -1.83
CA PHE A 65 -5.62 -5.76 -1.40
C PHE A 65 -4.37 -4.87 -1.57
N VAL A 66 -4.17 -4.30 -2.76
CA VAL A 66 -3.00 -3.46 -3.05
C VAL A 66 -2.97 -2.22 -2.17
N SER A 67 -4.12 -1.58 -1.91
CA SER A 67 -4.19 -0.40 -1.04
C SER A 67 -3.84 -0.71 0.41
N VAL A 68 -4.30 -1.83 0.93
CA VAL A 68 -3.93 -2.30 2.28
C VAL A 68 -2.45 -2.66 2.33
N GLU A 69 -1.95 -3.43 1.35
CA GLU A 69 -0.56 -3.86 1.29
C GLU A 69 0.42 -2.68 1.18
N LEU A 70 0.05 -1.64 0.44
CA LEU A 70 0.85 -0.42 0.32
C LEU A 70 1.04 0.27 1.68
N TRP A 71 -0.04 0.45 2.45
CA TRP A 71 0.05 1.00 3.80
C TRP A 71 0.86 0.11 4.74
N LEU A 72 0.64 -1.20 4.71
CA LEU A 72 1.40 -2.15 5.52
C LEU A 72 2.90 -2.10 5.21
N THR A 73 3.25 -2.00 3.94
CA THR A 73 4.65 -1.88 3.51
C THR A 73 5.27 -0.58 4.00
N LEU A 74 4.57 0.55 3.90
CA LEU A 74 5.06 1.83 4.42
C LEU A 74 5.25 1.78 5.95
N LEU A 75 4.30 1.22 6.68
CA LEU A 75 4.39 1.12 8.13
C LEU A 75 5.58 0.26 8.61
N ARG A 76 5.95 -0.76 7.82
CA ARG A 76 7.12 -1.61 8.12
C ARG A 76 8.45 -0.96 7.79
N HIS A 77 8.46 -0.04 6.84
CA HIS A 77 9.66 0.58 6.32
C HIS A 77 9.60 2.11 6.47
N PRO A 78 9.88 2.66 7.67
CA PRO A 78 9.66 4.08 7.98
C PRO A 78 10.41 5.08 7.09
N ASN A 79 11.45 4.64 6.41
CA ASN A 79 12.28 5.47 5.52
C ASN A 79 11.84 5.42 4.04
N MET A 80 10.77 4.68 3.73
CA MET A 80 10.29 4.53 2.36
C MET A 80 9.16 5.50 2.04
N HIS A 81 9.14 5.93 0.79
CA HIS A 81 8.01 6.60 0.17
C HIS A 81 7.41 5.70 -0.91
N ALA A 82 6.17 5.93 -1.27
CA ALA A 82 5.51 5.19 -2.34
C ALA A 82 5.11 6.10 -3.49
N VAL A 83 5.09 5.54 -4.69
CA VAL A 83 4.59 6.21 -5.89
C VAL A 83 3.50 5.35 -6.51
N VAL A 84 2.38 5.97 -6.79
CA VAL A 84 1.27 5.37 -7.51
C VAL A 84 1.20 5.96 -8.91
N LEU A 85 1.38 5.11 -9.90
CA LEU A 85 1.33 5.49 -11.31
C LEU A 85 0.07 4.94 -11.95
N ARG A 86 -0.59 5.73 -12.77
CA ARG A 86 -1.72 5.31 -13.58
C ARG A 86 -1.62 5.87 -14.99
N ARG A 87 -2.05 5.05 -15.96
CA ARG A 87 -2.00 5.46 -17.37
C ARG A 87 -2.81 6.73 -17.63
N VAL A 88 -3.98 6.86 -17.00
CA VAL A 88 -4.87 8.03 -17.13
C VAL A 88 -5.03 8.72 -15.79
N GLY A 89 -4.49 9.91 -15.65
CA GLY A 89 -4.44 10.69 -14.40
C GLY A 89 -5.81 11.04 -13.83
N ASN A 90 -6.78 11.36 -14.67
CA ASN A 90 -8.15 11.73 -14.25
C ASN A 90 -8.85 10.69 -13.38
N THR A 91 -8.46 9.42 -13.49
CA THR A 91 -9.03 8.34 -12.70
C THR A 91 -8.29 8.07 -11.36
N LEU A 92 -7.17 8.76 -11.09
CA LEU A 92 -6.45 8.66 -9.82
C LEU A 92 -7.30 9.15 -8.66
N ARG A 93 -7.92 10.33 -8.79
CA ARG A 93 -8.74 10.94 -7.73
C ARG A 93 -9.95 10.09 -7.36
N SER A 94 -10.69 9.60 -8.34
CA SER A 94 -11.96 8.92 -8.14
C SER A 94 -11.84 7.45 -7.74
N SER A 95 -10.69 6.84 -7.94
CA SER A 95 -10.53 5.41 -7.66
C SER A 95 -9.39 5.09 -6.71
N VAL A 96 -8.16 5.43 -7.05
CA VAL A 96 -6.99 5.01 -6.27
C VAL A 96 -6.86 5.79 -4.97
N PHE A 97 -7.02 7.11 -5.04
CA PHE A 97 -6.95 7.99 -3.87
C PHE A 97 -8.03 7.63 -2.83
N THR A 98 -9.27 7.49 -3.28
CA THR A 98 -10.39 7.08 -2.41
C THR A 98 -10.16 5.69 -1.83
N GLN A 99 -9.62 4.76 -2.61
CA GLN A 99 -9.32 3.41 -2.14
C GLN A 99 -8.24 3.40 -1.04
N LEU A 100 -7.23 4.28 -1.15
CA LEU A 100 -6.19 4.44 -0.13
C LEU A 100 -6.72 5.10 1.15
N GLN A 101 -7.64 6.04 1.05
CA GLN A 101 -8.35 6.59 2.22
C GLN A 101 -9.13 5.50 2.94
N TRP A 102 -9.89 4.69 2.18
CA TRP A 102 -10.61 3.55 2.75
C TRP A 102 -9.67 2.58 3.47
N ALA A 103 -8.54 2.24 2.86
CA ALA A 103 -7.56 1.32 3.44
C ALA A 103 -6.94 1.88 4.74
N ALA A 104 -6.64 3.18 4.79
CA ALA A 104 -6.17 3.84 6.02
C ALA A 104 -7.21 3.76 7.14
N GLY A 105 -8.49 3.99 6.83
CA GLY A 105 -9.60 3.82 7.78
C GLY A 105 -9.75 2.38 8.25
N ALA A 106 -9.68 1.41 7.33
CA ALA A 106 -9.78 -0.01 7.63
C ALA A 106 -8.62 -0.52 8.51
N LEU A 107 -7.43 0.07 8.38
CA LEU A 107 -6.26 -0.22 9.21
C LEU A 107 -6.26 0.56 10.54
N GLY A 108 -7.18 1.50 10.72
CA GLY A 108 -7.26 2.32 11.93
C GLY A 108 -6.19 3.43 12.01
N ILE A 109 -5.56 3.78 10.89
CA ILE A 109 -4.51 4.81 10.82
C ILE A 109 -4.96 6.13 10.18
N GLU A 110 -6.23 6.25 9.81
CA GLU A 110 -6.77 7.40 9.09
C GLU A 110 -6.47 8.73 9.79
N GLN A 111 -6.59 8.77 11.11
CA GLN A 111 -6.34 9.95 11.95
C GLN A 111 -4.87 10.42 11.91
N MET A 112 -3.96 9.51 11.56
CA MET A 112 -2.53 9.78 11.44
C MET A 112 -2.12 10.10 9.99
N CYS A 113 -3.08 10.11 9.07
CA CYS A 113 -2.83 10.34 7.66
C CYS A 113 -3.42 11.69 7.22
N ARG A 114 -2.66 12.44 6.44
CA ARG A 114 -3.14 13.64 5.76
C ARG A 114 -3.26 13.36 4.26
N PHE A 115 -4.44 13.63 3.72
CA PHE A 115 -4.75 13.45 2.30
C PHE A 115 -4.94 14.81 1.63
N THR A 116 -4.17 15.11 0.60
CA THR A 116 -4.19 16.37 -0.15
C THR A 116 -4.47 16.10 -1.63
N LEU A 117 -5.27 16.94 -2.26
CA LEU A 117 -5.63 16.81 -3.67
C LEU A 117 -4.80 17.67 -4.60
N SER A 118 -4.14 18.70 -4.08
CA SER A 118 -3.29 19.60 -4.86
C SER A 118 -2.11 20.08 -3.99
N PRO A 119 -0.92 19.51 -4.14
CA PRO A 119 -0.61 18.32 -4.95
C PRO A 119 -1.34 17.08 -4.44
N MET A 120 -1.57 16.09 -5.34
CA MET A 120 -2.21 14.85 -4.92
C MET A 120 -1.19 13.97 -4.19
N GLU A 121 -1.33 13.90 -2.88
CA GLU A 121 -0.46 13.10 -2.02
C GLU A 121 -1.21 12.60 -0.77
N ALA A 122 -0.73 11.51 -0.20
CA ALA A 122 -1.10 11.07 1.13
C ALA A 122 0.17 11.04 2.00
N VAL A 123 0.08 11.57 3.21
CA VAL A 123 1.21 11.65 4.14
C VAL A 123 0.86 10.90 5.41
N TYR A 124 1.73 10.00 5.84
CA TYR A 124 1.66 9.41 7.16
C TYR A 124 2.45 10.30 8.13
N GLU A 125 1.74 11.07 8.93
CA GLU A 125 2.30 12.16 9.75
C GLU A 125 3.36 11.70 10.77
N PRO A 126 3.23 10.52 11.43
CA PRO A 126 4.21 10.11 12.44
C PRO A 126 5.64 9.98 11.90
N THR A 127 5.81 9.62 10.65
CA THR A 127 7.13 9.41 10.01
C THR A 127 7.40 10.38 8.87
N GLY A 128 6.38 11.13 8.40
CA GLY A 128 6.47 11.99 7.22
C GLY A 128 6.55 11.23 5.89
N GLN A 129 6.23 9.93 5.88
CA GLN A 129 6.21 9.13 4.67
C GLN A 129 5.11 9.59 3.72
N LYS A 130 5.39 9.56 2.42
CA LYS A 130 4.49 10.05 1.39
C LYS A 130 4.10 8.96 0.41
N ILE A 131 2.86 8.99 -0.04
CA ILE A 131 2.37 8.33 -1.24
C ILE A 131 2.09 9.41 -2.26
N LEU A 132 2.83 9.41 -3.37
CA LEU A 132 2.71 10.37 -4.46
C LEU A 132 1.92 9.74 -5.61
N PHE A 133 1.14 10.54 -6.30
CA PHE A 133 0.26 10.08 -7.38
C PHE A 133 0.60 10.81 -8.68
N PHE A 134 0.86 10.04 -9.75
CA PHE A 134 1.16 10.58 -11.07
C PHE A 134 0.33 9.88 -12.15
N GLY A 135 -0.23 10.68 -13.07
CA GLY A 135 -0.73 10.20 -14.35
C GLY A 135 0.44 10.05 -15.34
N MET A 136 0.42 9.00 -16.13
CA MET A 136 1.44 8.83 -17.19
C MET A 136 1.11 9.65 -18.46
N ASP A 137 -0.06 10.27 -18.50
CA ASP A 137 -0.55 11.17 -19.54
C ASP A 137 -0.35 12.65 -19.20
N ASP A 138 0.13 12.98 -18.00
CA ASP A 138 0.51 14.33 -17.63
C ASP A 138 1.87 14.69 -18.25
N PRO A 139 1.93 15.85 -18.92
CA PRO A 139 3.19 16.33 -19.49
C PRO A 139 4.21 16.73 -18.42
#